data_d5e52f508beaa30a0f213fb07056cf5a
#
_entry.id   d5e52f508beaa30a0f213fb07056cf5a
#
_cell.length_a   1.000
_cell.length_b   1.000
_cell.length_c   1.000
_cell.angle_alpha   90.00
_cell.angle_beta   90.00
_cell.angle_gamma   90.00
#
_symmetry.space_group_name_H-M   'P 1'
#
loop_
_entity.id
_entity.type
_entity.pdbx_description
1 polymer ?
#
loop_
_entity_poly.entity_id
_entity_poly.type
_entity_poly.pdbx_seq_one_letter_code
_entity_poly.pdbx_strand_id
1 'polypeptide(L)'
;MTMTTTNAMMALTVGVEEEVNTMFGDMIATGQGIGTSDLSACFNAIHETHTEVLQHLIVEAGLTLTTIYDMMYAEIDRLEKWHGIA
;
A
#
# COMPACT_ATOMS: atom_id res chain seq x y z
N MET A 1 -10.19 -6.75 -20.39
CA MET A 1 -9.62 -5.40 -20.33
C MET A 1 -8.18 -5.50 -19.87
N THR A 2 -7.28 -4.87 -20.59
CA THR A 2 -5.85 -4.93 -20.26
C THR A 2 -5.55 -3.89 -19.17
N MET A 3 -4.90 -4.33 -18.09
CA MET A 3 -4.46 -3.43 -17.03
C MET A 3 -3.31 -2.56 -17.53
N THR A 4 -3.37 -1.26 -17.30
CA THR A 4 -2.27 -0.35 -17.61
C THR A 4 -1.43 -0.13 -16.35
N THR A 5 -0.20 0.33 -16.53
CA THR A 5 0.68 0.66 -15.39
C THR A 5 0.05 1.73 -14.51
N THR A 6 -0.57 2.75 -15.09
CA THR A 6 -1.27 3.79 -14.34
C THR A 6 -2.41 3.21 -13.50
N ASN A 7 -3.23 2.35 -14.09
CA ASN A 7 -4.32 1.70 -13.36
C ASN A 7 -3.80 0.79 -12.26
N ALA A 8 -2.71 0.07 -12.50
CA ALA A 8 -2.10 -0.78 -11.49
C ALA A 8 -1.55 0.05 -10.31
N MET A 9 -0.95 1.20 -10.58
CA MET A 9 -0.46 2.09 -9.53
C MET A 9 -1.61 2.67 -8.71
N MET A 10 -2.70 3.06 -9.35
CA MET A 10 -3.91 3.53 -8.66
C MET A 10 -4.52 2.41 -7.81
N ALA A 11 -4.60 1.21 -8.34
CA ALA A 11 -5.12 0.06 -7.62
C ALA A 11 -4.25 -0.29 -6.41
N LEU A 12 -2.93 -0.15 -6.52
CA LEU A 12 -2.02 -0.33 -5.39
C LEU A 12 -2.31 0.69 -4.29
N THR A 13 -2.47 1.96 -4.66
CA THR A 13 -2.79 3.03 -3.71
C THR A 13 -4.11 2.73 -2.97
N VAL A 14 -5.14 2.36 -3.69
CA VAL A 14 -6.44 2.01 -3.09
C VAL A 14 -6.30 0.78 -2.20
N GLY A 15 -5.54 -0.22 -2.64
CA GLY A 15 -5.29 -1.42 -1.85
C GLY A 15 -4.58 -1.11 -0.53
N VAL A 16 -3.60 -0.21 -0.56
CA VAL A 16 -2.90 0.23 0.65
C VAL A 16 -3.88 0.90 1.61
N GLU A 17 -4.73 1.81 1.12
CA GLU A 17 -5.73 2.47 1.96
C GLU A 17 -6.68 1.46 2.61
N GLU A 18 -7.18 0.51 1.84
CA GLU A 18 -8.10 -0.51 2.34
C GLU A 18 -7.44 -1.38 3.42
N GLU A 19 -6.24 -1.86 3.16
CA GLU A 19 -5.53 -2.72 4.10
C GLU A 19 -5.11 -1.97 5.36
N VAL A 20 -4.66 -0.72 5.23
CA VAL A 20 -4.31 0.10 6.39
C VAL A 20 -5.55 0.34 7.25
N ASN A 21 -6.68 0.68 6.65
CA ASN A 21 -7.91 0.90 7.40
C ASN A 21 -8.41 -0.37 8.08
N THR A 22 -8.28 -1.51 7.41
CA THR A 22 -8.73 -2.80 7.95
C THR A 22 -7.83 -3.28 9.08
N MET A 23 -6.50 -3.21 8.89
CA MET A 23 -5.54 -3.79 9.83
C MET A 23 -5.15 -2.83 10.94
N PHE A 24 -5.07 -1.54 10.64
CA PHE A 24 -4.50 -0.54 11.54
C PHE A 24 -5.40 0.67 11.78
N GLY A 25 -6.67 0.57 11.42
CA GLY A 25 -7.62 1.68 11.57
C GLY A 25 -7.69 2.19 13.00
N ASP A 26 -7.70 1.29 13.99
CA ASP A 26 -7.74 1.66 15.40
C ASP A 26 -6.46 2.38 15.84
N MET A 27 -5.30 1.92 15.35
CA MET A 27 -4.02 2.57 15.66
C MET A 27 -3.98 3.99 15.13
N ILE A 28 -4.40 4.17 13.88
CA ILE A 28 -4.44 5.49 13.25
C ILE A 28 -5.45 6.40 13.96
N ALA A 29 -6.62 5.87 14.30
CA ALA A 29 -7.67 6.62 14.99
C ALA A 29 -7.22 7.10 16.38
N THR A 30 -6.30 6.36 17.03
CA THR A 30 -5.76 6.73 18.34
C THR A 30 -4.44 7.51 18.24
N GLY A 31 -4.01 7.88 17.05
CA GLY A 31 -2.81 8.68 16.84
C GLY A 31 -1.51 7.87 16.83
N GLN A 32 -1.58 6.56 16.72
CA GLN A 32 -0.39 5.71 16.64
C GLN A 32 0.07 5.55 15.19
N GLY A 33 1.37 5.74 14.96
CA GLY A 33 1.95 5.54 13.63
C GLY A 33 2.15 4.06 13.31
N ILE A 34 2.33 3.78 12.02
CA ILE A 34 2.55 2.44 11.51
C ILE A 34 4.05 2.19 11.38
N GLY A 35 4.55 1.10 11.97
CA GLY A 35 5.96 0.74 11.94
C GLY A 35 6.34 -0.04 10.69
N THR A 36 7.65 -0.27 10.53
CA THR A 36 8.20 -1.01 9.38
C THR A 36 7.68 -2.45 9.31
N SER A 37 7.50 -3.10 10.46
CA SER A 37 6.96 -4.46 10.50
C SER A 37 5.50 -4.50 10.02
N ASP A 38 4.76 -3.44 10.30
CA ASP A 38 3.37 -3.31 9.87
C ASP A 38 3.29 -3.11 8.35
N LEU A 39 4.31 -2.45 7.76
CA LEU A 39 4.42 -2.31 6.32
C LEU A 39 4.54 -3.67 5.63
N SER A 40 5.34 -4.58 6.19
CA SER A 40 5.47 -5.95 5.67
C SER A 40 4.15 -6.71 5.73
N ALA A 41 3.41 -6.57 6.83
CA ALA A 41 2.10 -7.20 6.98
C ALA A 41 1.11 -6.65 5.93
N CYS A 42 1.13 -5.35 5.72
CA CYS A 42 0.30 -4.69 4.71
C CYS A 42 0.64 -5.18 3.29
N PHE A 43 1.94 -5.30 2.98
CA PHE A 43 2.40 -5.82 1.70
C PHE A 43 1.90 -7.26 1.48
N ASN A 44 2.01 -8.11 2.50
CA ASN A 44 1.55 -9.50 2.39
C ASN A 44 0.04 -9.57 2.14
N ALA A 45 -0.74 -8.73 2.79
CA ALA A 45 -2.17 -8.67 2.58
C ALA A 45 -2.50 -8.22 1.15
N ILE A 46 -1.79 -7.22 0.62
CA ILE A 46 -1.96 -6.76 -0.76
C ILE A 46 -1.54 -7.85 -1.74
N HIS A 47 -0.46 -8.57 -1.45
CA HIS A 47 -0.02 -9.68 -2.30
C HIS A 47 -1.09 -10.77 -2.41
N GLU A 48 -1.83 -11.03 -1.35
CA GLU A 48 -2.90 -12.03 -1.36
C GLU A 48 -4.17 -11.52 -2.06
N THR A 49 -4.54 -10.25 -1.84
CA THR A 49 -5.80 -9.71 -2.34
C THR A 49 -5.68 -9.05 -3.71
N HIS A 50 -4.51 -8.55 -4.06
CA HIS A 50 -4.25 -7.83 -5.32
C HIS A 50 -3.04 -8.40 -6.06
N THR A 51 -2.98 -9.71 -6.17
CA THR A 51 -1.85 -10.42 -6.81
C THR A 51 -1.60 -9.93 -8.23
N GLU A 52 -2.67 -9.71 -9.01
CA GLU A 52 -2.56 -9.28 -10.41
C GLU A 52 -1.94 -7.88 -10.51
N VAL A 53 -2.26 -6.99 -9.58
CA VAL A 53 -1.70 -5.64 -9.54
C VAL A 53 -0.19 -5.70 -9.33
N LEU A 54 0.26 -6.46 -8.33
CA LEU A 54 1.68 -6.60 -8.04
C LEU A 54 2.40 -7.30 -9.17
N GLN A 55 1.81 -8.33 -9.76
CA GLN A 55 2.39 -9.03 -10.90
C GLN A 55 2.59 -8.08 -12.08
N HIS A 56 1.60 -7.25 -12.39
CA HIS A 56 1.72 -6.26 -13.45
C HIS A 56 2.85 -5.29 -13.18
N LEU A 57 2.92 -4.75 -11.98
CA LEU A 57 3.94 -3.75 -11.62
C LEU A 57 5.36 -4.34 -11.65
N ILE A 58 5.53 -5.56 -11.19
CA ILE A 58 6.84 -6.20 -11.11
C ILE A 58 7.27 -6.75 -12.47
N VAL A 59 6.41 -7.51 -13.12
CA VAL A 59 6.75 -8.24 -14.35
C VAL A 59 6.64 -7.35 -15.58
N GLU A 60 5.52 -6.67 -15.76
CA GLU A 60 5.28 -5.89 -16.98
C GLU A 60 5.86 -4.50 -16.91
N ALA A 61 5.70 -3.80 -15.79
CA ALA A 61 6.24 -2.45 -15.61
C ALA A 61 7.71 -2.44 -15.17
N GLY A 62 8.22 -3.58 -14.71
CA GLY A 62 9.63 -3.71 -14.32
C GLY A 62 10.00 -3.02 -13.02
N LEU A 63 9.03 -2.75 -12.15
CA LEU A 63 9.31 -2.12 -10.86
C LEU A 63 9.93 -3.11 -9.89
N THR A 64 10.85 -2.63 -9.06
CA THR A 64 11.45 -3.44 -8.00
C THR A 64 10.56 -3.46 -6.77
N LEU A 65 10.78 -4.43 -5.88
CA LEU A 65 10.10 -4.48 -4.59
C LEU A 65 10.38 -3.22 -3.78
N THR A 66 11.60 -2.70 -3.83
CA THR A 66 11.96 -1.47 -3.14
C THR A 66 11.09 -0.31 -3.61
N THR A 67 10.90 -0.16 -4.92
CA THR A 67 10.04 0.90 -5.47
C THR A 67 8.59 0.73 -4.99
N ILE A 68 8.09 -0.49 -4.98
CA ILE A 68 6.72 -0.77 -4.52
C ILE A 68 6.57 -0.44 -3.03
N TYR A 69 7.54 -0.83 -2.20
CA TYR A 69 7.54 -0.47 -0.78
C TYR A 69 7.58 1.05 -0.57
N ASP A 70 8.36 1.77 -1.38
CA ASP A 70 8.43 3.22 -1.30
C ASP A 70 7.08 3.85 -1.63
N MET A 71 6.38 3.34 -2.63
CA MET A 71 5.04 3.81 -3.00
C MET A 71 4.04 3.53 -1.87
N MET A 72 4.09 2.35 -1.27
CA MET A 72 3.24 1.99 -0.14
C MET A 72 3.51 2.90 1.06
N TYR A 73 4.79 3.13 1.34
CA TYR A 73 5.19 3.97 2.46
C TYR A 73 4.71 5.41 2.28
N ALA A 74 4.82 5.93 1.05
CA ALA A 74 4.34 7.28 0.74
C ALA A 74 2.83 7.39 0.96
N GLU A 75 2.06 6.37 0.60
CA GLU A 75 0.62 6.36 0.81
C GLU A 75 0.27 6.26 2.29
N ILE A 76 0.98 5.43 3.04
CA ILE A 76 0.78 5.30 4.49
C ILE A 76 1.10 6.64 5.17
N ASP A 77 2.19 7.28 4.78
CA ASP A 77 2.57 8.59 5.31
C ASP A 77 1.50 9.64 5.03
N ARG A 78 0.93 9.63 3.83
CA ARG A 78 -0.16 10.52 3.46
C ARG A 78 -1.39 10.29 4.34
N LEU A 79 -1.74 9.03 4.58
CA LEU A 79 -2.87 8.68 5.43
C LEU A 79 -2.65 9.10 6.89
N GLU A 80 -1.44 8.88 7.39
CA GLU A 80 -1.08 9.29 8.74
C GLU A 80 -1.20 10.81 8.91
N LYS A 81 -0.69 11.57 7.94
CA LYS A 81 -0.80 13.04 7.96
C LYS A 81 -2.24 13.51 7.87
N TRP A 82 -3.05 12.83 7.07
CA TRP A 82 -4.49 13.12 6.95
C TRP A 82 -5.17 12.98 8.31
N HIS A 83 -4.78 11.98 9.11
CA HIS A 83 -5.33 11.73 10.44
C HIS A 83 -4.64 12.55 11.53
N GLY A 84 -3.73 13.46 11.19
CA GLY A 84 -3.05 14.32 12.14
C GLY A 84 -1.90 13.67 12.88
N ILE A 85 -1.39 12.56 12.40
CA ILE A 85 -0.22 11.89 12.96
C ILE A 85 1.03 12.51 12.34
N ALA A 86 1.91 13.02 13.17
CA ALA A 86 3.13 13.69 12.72
C ALA A 86 4.19 12.71 12.25
#